data_33b186d9081dfba41bc95eb9cd196f16
#
_entry.id   33b186d9081dfba41bc95eb9cd196f16
#
_cell.length_a   1.000
_cell.length_b   1.000
_cell.length_c   1.000
_cell.angle_alpha   90.00
_cell.angle_beta   90.00
_cell.angle_gamma   90.00
#
_symmetry.space_group_name_H-M   'P 1'
#
loop_
_entity.id
_entity.type
_entity.pdbx_description
1 polymer ?
#
loop_
_entity_poly.entity_id
_entity_poly.type
_entity_poly.pdbx_seq_one_letter_code
_entity_poly.pdbx_strand_id
1 'polypeptide(L)'
;GLPNHNVNNTSLKEWMEDGEYMNNIRNEMLDADSDFEFTKKACKRCIADERRYGRSRRTASIKIASNDSTYWQMIEDEVKMFQMTGQFQMEQRMIEVQLKVYGDECNLDCFMCMHDNSSIRQKVASEGVWSDEVFGSYSWNVPVDTIDKQTGVVKKANMKNFKNGNIDGNNVEDMIEQTMKIAPYIRSIKIIGGEPLIMKKHYELLKRLIAADQAQHIIIKYQTNLTETKAGNHNIFDYIPHFKLVCMVASVDGVGKTIEYMRRRTDWDKVIKNTEYCRRYDNVNVDFNGLVSLLSVMRFYEVIDYCLDNPIIDQINWALLETPINFRVNNLPEKIKKGLLPKYELWPDIQAALKLPQDPGADIQEVFDYLLKGDEYYTGTRWESHLFDIFPELEEFYIKPEDRDRKHQKNKKVVAAHIGINKATTFATSDDYV
;
A
#
# COMPACT_ATOMS: atom_id res chain seq x y z
N GLY A 1 -20.45 -1.23 12.97
CA GLY A 1 -19.94 -2.25 12.08
C GLY A 1 -20.69 -2.17 10.76
N LEU A 2 -20.01 -2.40 9.63
CA LEU A 2 -20.70 -2.68 8.37
C LEU A 2 -21.62 -3.88 8.61
N PRO A 3 -22.87 -3.88 8.11
CA PRO A 3 -23.71 -5.06 8.20
C PRO A 3 -23.01 -6.26 7.57
N ASN A 4 -23.36 -7.47 7.96
CA ASN A 4 -22.76 -8.75 7.55
C ASN A 4 -22.85 -9.03 6.03
N HIS A 5 -22.50 -8.06 5.20
CA HIS A 5 -22.32 -8.25 3.77
C HIS A 5 -20.95 -8.87 3.53
N ASN A 6 -20.90 -10.15 3.80
CA ASN A 6 -19.76 -11.00 3.51
C ASN A 6 -20.08 -11.75 2.22
N VAL A 7 -19.14 -11.82 1.30
CA VAL A 7 -19.23 -12.62 0.08
C VAL A 7 -19.63 -14.09 0.32
N ASN A 8 -19.49 -14.57 1.55
CA ASN A 8 -19.96 -15.89 1.98
C ASN A 8 -21.49 -15.98 2.11
N ASN A 9 -22.18 -14.85 2.23
CA ASN A 9 -23.62 -14.78 2.53
C ASN A 9 -24.43 -14.12 1.42
N THR A 10 -23.77 -13.37 0.51
CA THR A 10 -24.46 -12.60 -0.54
C THR A 10 -23.60 -12.65 -1.81
N SER A 11 -24.19 -12.94 -2.96
CA SER A 11 -23.47 -12.94 -4.23
C SER A 11 -23.01 -11.52 -4.59
N LEU A 12 -21.94 -11.40 -5.37
CA LEU A 12 -21.46 -10.09 -5.85
C LEU A 12 -22.54 -9.36 -6.65
N LYS A 13 -23.32 -10.08 -7.48
CA LYS A 13 -24.41 -9.51 -8.26
C LYS A 13 -25.48 -8.95 -7.36
N GLU A 14 -26.01 -9.76 -6.46
CA GLU A 14 -27.05 -9.37 -5.50
C GLU A 14 -26.60 -8.17 -4.63
N TRP A 15 -25.36 -8.19 -4.15
CA TRP A 15 -24.80 -7.10 -3.37
C TRP A 15 -24.75 -5.79 -4.16
N MET A 16 -24.44 -5.85 -5.47
CA MET A 16 -24.32 -4.67 -6.32
C MET A 16 -25.68 -4.15 -6.80
N GLU A 17 -26.62 -5.04 -7.17
CA GLU A 17 -27.93 -4.66 -7.73
C GLU A 17 -28.95 -4.38 -6.64
N ASP A 18 -29.09 -5.29 -5.69
CA ASP A 18 -30.20 -5.31 -4.71
C ASP A 18 -29.75 -4.98 -3.28
N GLY A 19 -28.45 -4.88 -3.02
CA GLY A 19 -27.92 -4.67 -1.69
C GLY A 19 -28.42 -3.37 -1.05
N GLU A 20 -29.20 -3.47 0.01
CA GLU A 20 -29.77 -2.35 0.77
C GLU A 20 -28.71 -1.27 1.09
N TYR A 21 -27.54 -1.71 1.55
CA TYR A 21 -26.44 -0.79 1.89
C TYR A 21 -25.94 0.01 0.68
N MET A 22 -25.79 -0.64 -0.49
CA MET A 22 -25.33 0.04 -1.71
C MET A 22 -26.41 0.96 -2.25
N ASN A 23 -27.67 0.57 -2.18
CA ASN A 23 -28.78 1.41 -2.64
C ASN A 23 -28.97 2.62 -1.73
N ASN A 24 -28.78 2.49 -0.42
CA ASN A 24 -28.79 3.63 0.48
C ASN A 24 -27.67 4.63 0.15
N ILE A 25 -26.43 4.16 -0.14
CA ILE A 25 -25.35 5.04 -0.59
C ILE A 25 -25.72 5.75 -1.91
N ARG A 26 -26.28 5.02 -2.89
CA ARG A 26 -26.68 5.62 -4.18
C ARG A 26 -27.75 6.69 -4.01
N ASN A 27 -28.77 6.40 -3.23
CA ASN A 27 -29.83 7.34 -2.93
C ASN A 27 -29.29 8.61 -2.26
N GLU A 28 -28.47 8.46 -1.23
CA GLU A 28 -27.85 9.62 -0.57
C GLU A 28 -26.94 10.43 -1.51
N MET A 29 -26.24 9.79 -2.44
CA MET A 29 -25.37 10.49 -3.40
C MET A 29 -26.17 11.27 -4.44
N LEU A 30 -27.41 10.92 -4.70
CA LEU A 30 -28.30 11.59 -5.64
C LEU A 30 -29.26 12.61 -5.00
N ASP A 31 -29.36 12.59 -3.69
CA ASP A 31 -30.20 13.50 -2.90
C ASP A 31 -29.32 14.59 -2.24
N ALA A 32 -29.41 15.81 -2.76
CA ALA A 32 -28.65 16.94 -2.26
C ALA A 32 -29.03 17.34 -0.80
N ASP A 33 -30.22 16.97 -0.36
CA ASP A 33 -30.77 17.29 0.97
C ASP A 33 -30.54 16.16 1.99
N SER A 34 -29.87 15.08 1.57
CA SER A 34 -29.59 13.93 2.44
C SER A 34 -28.64 14.28 3.58
N ASP A 35 -28.86 13.67 4.74
CA ASP A 35 -27.95 13.70 5.89
C ASP A 35 -26.61 12.99 5.62
N PHE A 36 -26.49 12.26 4.50
CA PHE A 36 -25.30 11.52 4.08
C PHE A 36 -24.80 10.50 5.13
N GLU A 37 -25.69 9.85 5.86
CA GLU A 37 -25.31 8.94 6.94
C GLU A 37 -24.47 7.76 6.46
N PHE A 38 -24.89 7.08 5.41
CA PHE A 38 -24.18 5.94 4.81
C PHE A 38 -22.97 6.41 4.03
N THR A 39 -23.08 7.48 3.25
CA THR A 39 -21.99 8.04 2.44
C THR A 39 -20.87 8.57 3.31
N LYS A 40 -21.18 9.25 4.42
CA LYS A 40 -20.15 9.72 5.38
C LYS A 40 -19.34 8.55 5.94
N LYS A 41 -19.98 7.42 6.24
CA LYS A 41 -19.29 6.21 6.74
C LYS A 41 -18.45 5.55 5.63
N ALA A 42 -19.04 5.34 4.46
CA ALA A 42 -18.38 4.68 3.32
C ALA A 42 -17.23 5.52 2.74
N CYS A 43 -17.46 6.82 2.59
CA CYS A 43 -16.53 7.76 1.93
C CYS A 43 -15.63 8.53 2.91
N LYS A 44 -15.64 8.19 4.21
CA LYS A 44 -14.89 8.90 5.27
C LYS A 44 -13.45 9.22 4.87
N ARG A 45 -12.73 8.24 4.29
CA ARG A 45 -11.35 8.41 3.87
C ARG A 45 -11.25 9.36 2.67
N CYS A 46 -12.04 9.15 1.63
CA CYS A 46 -12.02 10.03 0.46
C CYS A 46 -12.34 11.49 0.83
N ILE A 47 -13.31 11.72 1.70
CA ILE A 47 -13.66 13.06 2.19
C ILE A 47 -12.50 13.70 2.96
N ALA A 48 -11.81 12.93 3.81
CA ALA A 48 -10.64 13.40 4.53
C ALA A 48 -9.49 13.74 3.58
N ASP A 49 -9.22 12.89 2.60
CA ASP A 49 -8.17 13.09 1.59
C ASP A 49 -8.47 14.34 0.73
N GLU A 50 -9.73 14.54 0.31
CA GLU A 50 -10.14 15.71 -0.46
C GLU A 50 -9.97 17.02 0.32
N ARG A 51 -10.30 17.01 1.63
CA ARG A 51 -10.08 18.17 2.49
C ARG A 51 -8.59 18.48 2.70
N ARG A 52 -7.76 17.43 2.78
CA ARG A 52 -6.33 17.58 3.08
C ARG A 52 -5.49 17.85 1.82
N TYR A 53 -5.83 17.20 0.71
CA TYR A 53 -5.01 17.16 -0.50
C TYR A 53 -5.71 17.68 -1.77
N GLY A 54 -6.99 18.04 -1.69
CA GLY A 54 -7.81 18.44 -2.84
C GLY A 54 -8.13 17.27 -3.81
N ARG A 55 -7.77 16.04 -3.46
CA ARG A 55 -7.97 14.84 -4.30
C ARG A 55 -8.19 13.59 -3.45
N SER A 56 -8.88 12.61 -4.03
CA SER A 56 -9.11 11.30 -3.41
C SER A 56 -9.17 10.19 -4.47
N ARG A 57 -9.29 8.94 -4.03
CA ARG A 57 -9.58 7.84 -4.96
C ARG A 57 -10.87 8.07 -5.75
N ARG A 58 -11.90 8.63 -5.11
CA ARG A 58 -13.17 8.95 -5.75
C ARG A 58 -12.98 9.97 -6.88
N THR A 59 -12.33 11.09 -6.62
CA THR A 59 -12.07 12.12 -7.64
C THR A 59 -11.16 11.62 -8.76
N ALA A 60 -10.17 10.78 -8.44
CA ALA A 60 -9.33 10.14 -9.44
C ALA A 60 -10.12 9.16 -10.33
N SER A 61 -11.00 8.34 -9.74
CA SER A 61 -11.86 7.42 -10.51
C SER A 61 -12.80 8.17 -11.43
N ILE A 62 -13.42 9.27 -10.97
CA ILE A 62 -14.28 10.14 -11.79
C ILE A 62 -13.48 10.70 -12.99
N LYS A 63 -12.28 11.23 -12.74
CA LYS A 63 -11.41 11.76 -13.79
C LYS A 63 -11.04 10.71 -14.83
N ILE A 64 -10.70 9.49 -14.39
CA ILE A 64 -10.39 8.37 -15.30
C ILE A 64 -11.61 7.98 -16.13
N ALA A 65 -12.78 7.86 -15.49
CA ALA A 65 -14.01 7.51 -16.17
C ALA A 65 -14.42 8.58 -17.19
N SER A 66 -14.31 9.87 -16.86
CA SER A 66 -14.66 10.98 -17.74
C SER A 66 -13.73 11.13 -18.97
N ASN A 67 -12.54 10.54 -18.94
CA ASN A 67 -11.64 10.50 -20.10
C ASN A 67 -12.07 9.51 -21.17
N ASP A 68 -12.97 8.57 -20.86
CA ASP A 68 -13.59 7.65 -21.82
C ASP A 68 -15.06 8.04 -21.98
N SER A 69 -15.36 8.77 -23.06
CA SER A 69 -16.70 9.32 -23.29
C SER A 69 -17.79 8.25 -23.39
N THR A 70 -17.47 7.08 -23.90
CA THR A 70 -18.44 5.96 -24.00
C THR A 70 -18.74 5.39 -22.62
N TYR A 71 -17.69 5.21 -21.82
CA TYR A 71 -17.85 4.73 -20.45
C TYR A 71 -18.56 5.75 -19.56
N TRP A 72 -18.24 7.03 -19.74
CA TRP A 72 -18.91 8.11 -19.01
C TRP A 72 -20.40 8.19 -19.35
N GLN A 73 -20.76 8.10 -20.63
CA GLN A 73 -22.16 8.09 -21.06
C GLN A 73 -22.93 6.91 -20.46
N MET A 74 -22.32 5.74 -20.42
CA MET A 74 -22.93 4.55 -19.78
C MET A 74 -23.22 4.79 -18.28
N ILE A 75 -22.29 5.45 -17.57
CA ILE A 75 -22.49 5.81 -16.15
C ILE A 75 -23.65 6.82 -16.01
N GLU A 76 -23.69 7.85 -16.85
CA GLU A 76 -24.76 8.85 -16.82
C GLU A 76 -26.15 8.25 -17.09
N ASP A 77 -26.23 7.33 -18.04
CA ASP A 77 -27.50 6.68 -18.40
C ASP A 77 -27.98 5.78 -17.26
N GLU A 78 -27.07 5.06 -16.60
CA GLU A 78 -27.40 4.26 -15.43
C GLU A 78 -27.84 5.12 -14.22
N VAL A 79 -27.18 6.28 -14.01
CA VAL A 79 -27.60 7.24 -12.98
C VAL A 79 -29.05 7.72 -13.24
N LYS A 80 -29.38 8.06 -14.49
CA LYS A 80 -30.76 8.45 -14.86
C LYS A 80 -31.76 7.32 -14.64
N MET A 81 -31.40 6.09 -15.05
CA MET A 81 -32.25 4.92 -14.82
C MET A 81 -32.48 4.65 -13.35
N PHE A 82 -31.45 4.72 -12.54
CA PHE A 82 -31.57 4.57 -11.09
C PHE A 82 -32.45 5.67 -10.46
N GLN A 83 -32.31 6.94 -10.89
CA GLN A 83 -33.19 8.04 -10.46
C GLN A 83 -34.66 7.82 -10.81
N MET A 84 -34.92 7.18 -11.96
CA MET A 84 -36.31 6.90 -12.41
C MET A 84 -36.92 5.67 -11.74
N THR A 85 -36.15 4.64 -11.47
CA THR A 85 -36.65 3.32 -11.07
C THR A 85 -36.33 2.97 -9.62
N GLY A 86 -35.34 3.60 -8.99
CA GLY A 86 -34.76 3.21 -7.73
C GLY A 86 -33.99 1.90 -7.76
N GLN A 87 -33.74 1.34 -8.95
CA GLN A 87 -33.04 0.07 -9.15
C GLN A 87 -31.78 0.28 -9.97
N PHE A 88 -30.69 -0.26 -9.47
CA PHE A 88 -29.43 -0.31 -10.20
C PHE A 88 -29.34 -1.62 -10.99
N GLN A 89 -28.99 -1.53 -12.26
CA GLN A 89 -28.72 -2.68 -13.10
C GLN A 89 -27.29 -2.61 -13.65
N MET A 90 -26.59 -3.75 -13.63
CA MET A 90 -25.27 -3.81 -14.20
C MET A 90 -25.34 -3.87 -15.72
N GLU A 91 -24.78 -2.87 -16.39
CA GLU A 91 -24.62 -2.88 -17.82
C GLU A 91 -23.35 -3.62 -18.26
N GLN A 92 -23.33 -4.09 -19.52
CA GLN A 92 -22.15 -4.78 -20.06
C GLN A 92 -20.91 -3.89 -19.98
N ARG A 93 -19.82 -4.44 -19.44
CA ARG A 93 -18.53 -3.74 -19.35
C ARG A 93 -18.53 -2.46 -18.51
N MET A 94 -19.42 -2.39 -17.54
CA MET A 94 -19.54 -1.24 -16.64
C MET A 94 -18.67 -1.40 -15.38
N ILE A 95 -18.50 -2.63 -14.89
CA ILE A 95 -17.95 -2.88 -13.55
C ILE A 95 -16.43 -2.96 -13.56
N GLU A 96 -15.81 -2.24 -12.64
CA GLU A 96 -14.40 -2.42 -12.29
C GLU A 96 -14.28 -3.17 -10.96
N VAL A 97 -13.55 -4.27 -10.96
CA VAL A 97 -13.37 -5.16 -9.79
C VAL A 97 -11.93 -5.09 -9.31
N GLN A 98 -11.72 -4.96 -8.00
CA GLN A 98 -10.41 -5.13 -7.38
C GLN A 98 -10.41 -6.37 -6.51
N LEU A 99 -9.55 -7.34 -6.82
CA LEU A 99 -9.45 -8.62 -6.14
C LEU A 99 -8.17 -8.70 -5.31
N LYS A 100 -8.31 -8.82 -3.99
CA LYS A 100 -7.23 -9.11 -3.02
C LYS A 100 -7.56 -10.42 -2.31
N VAL A 101 -7.81 -11.49 -3.06
CA VAL A 101 -8.40 -12.73 -2.55
C VAL A 101 -7.50 -13.95 -2.74
N TYR A 102 -6.38 -13.80 -3.45
CA TYR A 102 -5.56 -14.95 -3.84
C TYR A 102 -4.45 -15.28 -2.84
N GLY A 103 -4.22 -14.43 -1.86
CA GLY A 103 -3.24 -14.64 -0.80
C GLY A 103 -2.32 -13.45 -0.57
N ASP A 104 -1.31 -13.69 0.25
CA ASP A 104 -0.27 -12.76 0.67
C ASP A 104 1.14 -13.26 0.28
N GLU A 105 1.24 -14.28 -0.56
CA GLU A 105 2.51 -14.76 -1.09
C GLU A 105 3.26 -13.61 -1.76
N CYS A 106 4.48 -13.34 -1.29
CA CYS A 106 5.36 -12.31 -1.83
C CYS A 106 6.80 -12.80 -1.75
N ASN A 107 7.60 -12.43 -2.73
CA ASN A 107 9.03 -12.75 -2.79
C ASN A 107 9.93 -11.63 -2.28
N LEU A 108 9.35 -10.47 -1.87
CA LEU A 108 10.08 -9.31 -1.36
C LEU A 108 9.80 -9.04 0.13
N ASP A 109 10.79 -8.40 0.79
CA ASP A 109 10.69 -7.90 2.15
C ASP A 109 10.87 -6.38 2.18
N CYS A 110 9.88 -5.65 1.63
CA CYS A 110 9.90 -4.20 1.59
C CYS A 110 9.76 -3.62 3.00
N PHE A 111 10.62 -2.66 3.39
CA PHE A 111 10.60 -2.10 4.75
C PHE A 111 9.26 -1.43 5.13
N MET A 112 8.56 -0.84 4.16
CA MET A 112 7.28 -0.17 4.37
C MET A 112 6.06 -1.11 4.30
N CYS A 113 6.27 -2.41 3.99
CA CYS A 113 5.16 -3.34 3.81
C CYS A 113 4.63 -3.82 5.16
N MET A 114 3.31 -3.91 5.29
CA MET A 114 2.67 -4.51 6.45
C MET A 114 2.75 -6.04 6.38
N HIS A 115 2.76 -6.69 7.55
CA HIS A 115 2.88 -8.14 7.65
C HIS A 115 1.75 -8.90 6.97
N ASP A 116 0.54 -8.34 6.91
CA ASP A 116 -0.63 -8.94 6.27
C ASP A 116 -0.59 -8.91 4.72
N ASN A 117 0.44 -8.29 4.15
CA ASN A 117 0.60 -8.14 2.70
C ASN A 117 1.80 -8.89 2.13
N SER A 118 2.60 -9.57 2.96
CA SER A 118 3.79 -10.30 2.49
C SER A 118 4.16 -11.47 3.40
N SER A 119 4.14 -12.67 2.84
CA SER A 119 4.54 -13.89 3.54
C SER A 119 6.02 -13.87 3.96
N ILE A 120 6.91 -13.25 3.18
CA ILE A 120 8.31 -13.06 3.58
C ILE A 120 8.39 -12.10 4.76
N ARG A 121 7.65 -10.99 4.72
CA ARG A 121 7.59 -10.02 5.79
C ARG A 121 7.10 -10.64 7.10
N GLN A 122 6.07 -11.49 7.04
CA GLN A 122 5.58 -12.26 8.19
C GLN A 122 6.67 -13.15 8.76
N LYS A 123 7.39 -13.88 7.90
CA LYS A 123 8.48 -14.75 8.32
C LYS A 123 9.57 -13.97 9.04
N VAL A 124 10.08 -12.89 8.44
CA VAL A 124 11.16 -12.06 9.00
C VAL A 124 10.72 -11.42 10.32
N ALA A 125 9.46 -10.94 10.39
CA ALA A 125 8.89 -10.42 11.63
C ALA A 125 8.78 -11.48 12.73
N SER A 126 8.38 -12.72 12.41
CA SER A 126 8.31 -13.81 13.37
C SER A 126 9.68 -14.22 13.94
N GLU A 127 10.75 -13.89 13.24
CA GLU A 127 12.13 -14.04 13.68
C GLU A 127 12.63 -12.86 14.57
N GLY A 128 11.75 -11.89 14.84
CA GLY A 128 12.00 -10.78 15.76
C GLY A 128 12.77 -9.60 15.15
N VAL A 129 12.95 -9.57 13.84
CA VAL A 129 13.72 -8.53 13.16
C VAL A 129 12.96 -7.20 13.09
N TRP A 130 11.70 -7.26 12.72
CA TRP A 130 10.85 -6.11 12.57
C TRP A 130 10.00 -5.90 13.82
N SER A 131 10.25 -4.82 14.58
CA SER A 131 9.40 -4.47 15.71
C SER A 131 8.13 -3.76 15.25
N ASP A 132 7.02 -4.07 15.93
CA ASP A 132 5.73 -3.42 15.67
C ASP A 132 5.71 -1.96 16.14
N GLU A 133 6.66 -1.53 16.96
CA GLU A 133 6.73 -0.19 17.55
C GLU A 133 6.72 0.92 16.50
N VAL A 134 7.43 0.72 15.37
CA VAL A 134 7.50 1.69 14.27
C VAL A 134 6.16 1.85 13.55
N PHE A 135 5.30 0.82 13.59
CA PHE A 135 3.99 0.85 12.96
C PHE A 135 2.89 1.41 13.89
N GLY A 136 3.20 1.65 15.18
CA GLY A 136 2.27 2.23 16.15
C GLY A 136 0.99 1.41 16.31
N SER A 137 -0.17 2.07 16.37
CA SER A 137 -1.48 1.41 16.52
C SER A 137 -1.89 0.52 15.35
N TYR A 138 -1.11 0.48 14.28
CA TYR A 138 -1.26 -0.43 13.14
C TYR A 138 -0.40 -1.68 13.28
N SER A 139 0.27 -1.87 14.43
CA SER A 139 0.95 -3.12 14.73
C SER A 139 -0.08 -4.25 14.79
N TRP A 140 0.06 -5.18 13.87
CA TRP A 140 -0.67 -6.44 13.93
C TRP A 140 0.15 -7.35 14.84
N ASN A 141 -0.48 -7.93 15.86
CA ASN A 141 0.17 -8.88 16.78
C ASN A 141 0.67 -10.11 15.98
N VAL A 142 1.78 -9.94 15.26
CA VAL A 142 2.45 -11.06 14.62
C VAL A 142 3.02 -11.95 15.73
N PRO A 143 2.65 -13.24 15.76
CA PRO A 143 3.25 -14.14 16.72
C PRO A 143 4.76 -14.17 16.50
N VAL A 144 5.54 -13.85 17.53
CA VAL A 144 7.00 -13.92 17.49
C VAL A 144 7.52 -15.18 18.17
N ASP A 145 8.67 -15.66 17.71
CA ASP A 145 9.40 -16.72 18.39
C ASP A 145 9.77 -16.25 19.82
N THR A 146 9.51 -17.07 20.80
CA THR A 146 9.84 -16.77 22.19
C THR A 146 10.98 -17.65 22.67
N ILE A 147 11.90 -17.07 23.45
CA ILE A 147 12.97 -17.82 24.11
C ILE A 147 12.56 -18.04 25.57
N ASP A 148 12.46 -19.29 25.97
CA ASP A 148 12.31 -19.62 27.38
C ASP A 148 13.56 -19.17 28.14
N LYS A 149 13.39 -18.20 29.04
CA LYS A 149 14.50 -17.57 29.77
C LYS A 149 15.24 -18.52 30.74
N GLN A 150 14.61 -19.64 31.13
CA GLN A 150 15.20 -20.62 32.04
C GLN A 150 15.94 -21.72 31.29
N THR A 151 15.42 -22.15 30.15
CA THR A 151 15.95 -23.29 29.40
C THR A 151 16.72 -22.91 28.16
N GLY A 152 16.62 -21.65 27.70
CA GLY A 152 17.19 -21.19 26.42
C GLY A 152 16.51 -21.78 25.18
N VAL A 153 15.43 -22.54 25.34
CA VAL A 153 14.73 -23.20 24.22
C VAL A 153 13.92 -22.19 23.46
N VAL A 154 14.11 -22.16 22.15
CA VAL A 154 13.32 -21.34 21.23
C VAL A 154 11.97 -22.02 20.95
N LYS A 155 10.89 -21.40 21.41
CA LYS A 155 9.52 -21.79 21.07
C LYS A 155 9.10 -21.06 19.82
N LYS A 156 8.99 -21.78 18.70
CA LYS A 156 8.56 -21.23 17.42
C LYS A 156 7.16 -20.64 17.48
N ALA A 157 6.98 -19.47 16.89
CA ALA A 157 5.68 -18.83 16.75
C ALA A 157 4.70 -19.72 15.97
N ASN A 158 3.47 -19.82 16.46
CA ASN A 158 2.43 -20.57 15.76
C ASN A 158 1.74 -19.69 14.70
N MET A 159 2.34 -19.58 13.53
CA MET A 159 1.80 -18.79 12.40
C MET A 159 0.53 -19.39 11.78
N LYS A 160 0.17 -20.65 12.08
CA LYS A 160 -1.04 -21.29 11.54
C LYS A 160 -2.33 -20.60 12.00
N ASN A 161 -2.29 -19.95 13.16
CA ASN A 161 -3.44 -19.22 13.71
C ASN A 161 -3.40 -17.72 13.38
N PHE A 162 -2.36 -17.25 12.71
CA PHE A 162 -2.28 -15.87 12.25
C PHE A 162 -3.13 -15.73 11.00
N LYS A 163 -4.41 -15.39 11.22
CA LYS A 163 -5.35 -15.16 10.14
C LYS A 163 -5.26 -13.69 9.72
N ASN A 164 -4.65 -13.46 8.59
CA ASN A 164 -4.51 -12.15 7.95
C ASN A 164 -5.82 -11.59 7.38
N GLY A 165 -6.97 -11.90 7.90
CA GLY A 165 -8.23 -11.48 7.26
C GLY A 165 -8.38 -11.94 5.81
N ASN A 166 -7.44 -12.73 5.30
CA ASN A 166 -7.48 -13.29 3.97
C ASN A 166 -8.59 -14.33 3.90
N ILE A 167 -9.25 -14.35 2.75
CA ILE A 167 -10.28 -15.34 2.44
C ILE A 167 -9.64 -16.73 2.57
N ASP A 168 -10.25 -17.60 3.36
CA ASP A 168 -9.84 -19.00 3.51
C ASP A 168 -9.65 -19.64 2.12
N GLY A 169 -8.66 -20.53 1.97
CA GLY A 169 -8.40 -21.18 0.68
C GLY A 169 -9.62 -21.84 0.03
N ASN A 170 -10.64 -22.18 0.81
CA ASN A 170 -11.94 -22.68 0.34
C ASN A 170 -12.79 -21.58 -0.31
N ASN A 171 -12.57 -20.30 0.04
CA ASN A 171 -13.38 -19.19 -0.47
C ASN A 171 -12.80 -18.58 -1.77
N VAL A 172 -11.58 -18.95 -2.18
CA VAL A 172 -10.99 -18.44 -3.44
C VAL A 172 -11.75 -19.00 -4.63
N GLU A 173 -12.12 -20.27 -4.60
CA GLU A 173 -12.91 -20.90 -5.66
C GLU A 173 -14.28 -20.23 -5.79
N ASP A 174 -14.93 -19.99 -4.67
CA ASP A 174 -16.22 -19.27 -4.61
C ASP A 174 -16.11 -17.86 -5.20
N MET A 175 -15.02 -17.14 -4.91
CA MET A 175 -14.76 -15.82 -5.48
C MET A 175 -14.52 -15.88 -6.99
N ILE A 176 -13.84 -16.90 -7.49
CA ILE A 176 -13.69 -17.13 -8.92
C ILE A 176 -15.05 -17.38 -9.56
N GLU A 177 -15.86 -18.27 -8.99
CA GLU A 177 -17.22 -18.56 -9.46
C GLU A 177 -18.12 -17.30 -9.50
N GLN A 178 -18.11 -16.52 -8.43
CA GLN A 178 -18.87 -15.28 -8.39
C GLN A 178 -18.37 -14.24 -9.40
N THR A 179 -17.06 -14.14 -9.58
CA THR A 179 -16.46 -13.26 -10.60
C THR A 179 -16.87 -13.71 -12.01
N MET A 180 -16.90 -15.01 -12.25
CA MET A 180 -17.36 -15.55 -13.55
C MET A 180 -18.85 -15.27 -13.83
N LYS A 181 -19.71 -15.29 -12.81
CA LYS A 181 -21.14 -14.93 -12.95
C LYS A 181 -21.36 -13.49 -13.39
N ILE A 182 -20.47 -12.57 -12.99
CA ILE A 182 -20.54 -11.15 -13.39
C ILE A 182 -19.56 -10.80 -14.54
N ALA A 183 -18.84 -11.78 -15.08
CA ALA A 183 -17.83 -11.54 -16.13
C ALA A 183 -18.34 -10.73 -17.34
N PRO A 184 -19.59 -10.90 -17.84
CA PRO A 184 -20.13 -10.09 -18.94
C PRO A 184 -20.20 -8.58 -18.62
N TYR A 185 -20.33 -8.24 -17.34
CA TYR A 185 -20.45 -6.85 -16.87
C TYR A 185 -19.12 -6.23 -16.53
N ILE A 186 -18.03 -7.03 -16.43
CA ILE A 186 -16.72 -6.56 -16.03
C ILE A 186 -16.02 -5.85 -17.17
N ARG A 187 -15.62 -4.59 -16.93
CA ARG A 187 -14.73 -3.80 -17.77
C ARG A 187 -13.26 -4.04 -17.43
N SER A 188 -12.94 -4.01 -16.14
CA SER A 188 -11.56 -4.26 -15.69
C SER A 188 -11.49 -5.04 -14.40
N ILE A 189 -10.43 -5.85 -14.28
CA ILE A 189 -10.09 -6.57 -13.04
C ILE A 189 -8.71 -6.10 -12.60
N LYS A 190 -8.62 -5.52 -11.40
CA LYS A 190 -7.35 -5.22 -10.74
C LYS A 190 -7.01 -6.34 -9.76
N ILE A 191 -5.89 -7.01 -9.99
CA ILE A 191 -5.38 -8.07 -9.11
C ILE A 191 -4.27 -7.50 -8.25
N ILE A 192 -4.45 -7.61 -6.93
CA ILE A 192 -3.53 -7.17 -5.90
C ILE A 192 -3.36 -8.26 -4.84
N GLY A 193 -2.34 -8.13 -4.01
CA GLY A 193 -2.04 -9.08 -2.92
C GLY A 193 -0.62 -8.89 -2.43
N GLY A 194 0.08 -9.97 -2.08
CA GLY A 194 1.52 -9.95 -1.90
C GLY A 194 2.22 -9.61 -3.22
N GLU A 195 2.51 -10.63 -4.02
CA GLU A 195 2.94 -10.47 -5.42
C GLU A 195 2.03 -11.31 -6.33
N PRO A 196 1.13 -10.66 -7.09
CA PRO A 196 0.14 -11.37 -7.89
C PRO A 196 0.73 -12.37 -8.87
N LEU A 197 1.86 -12.05 -9.51
CA LEU A 197 2.41 -12.87 -10.59
C LEU A 197 2.99 -14.20 -10.11
N ILE A 198 3.27 -14.36 -8.79
CA ILE A 198 3.68 -15.66 -8.22
C ILE A 198 2.54 -16.44 -7.57
N MET A 199 1.34 -15.86 -7.45
CA MET A 199 0.18 -16.52 -6.86
C MET A 199 -0.51 -17.42 -7.88
N LYS A 200 -0.45 -18.73 -7.70
CA LYS A 200 -0.99 -19.71 -8.65
C LYS A 200 -2.50 -19.60 -8.86
N LYS A 201 -3.25 -19.27 -7.79
CA LYS A 201 -4.71 -19.34 -7.81
C LYS A 201 -5.38 -18.34 -8.76
N HIS A 202 -4.78 -17.15 -8.98
CA HIS A 202 -5.39 -16.18 -9.89
C HIS A 202 -5.34 -16.62 -11.36
N TYR A 203 -4.36 -17.45 -11.74
CA TYR A 203 -4.28 -18.00 -13.11
C TYR A 203 -5.48 -18.89 -13.46
N GLU A 204 -6.14 -19.45 -12.45
CA GLU A 204 -7.39 -20.21 -12.69
C GLU A 204 -8.51 -19.29 -13.16
N LEU A 205 -8.65 -18.08 -12.57
CA LEU A 205 -9.60 -17.09 -13.08
C LEU A 205 -9.27 -16.69 -14.52
N LEU A 206 -7.99 -16.44 -14.83
CA LEU A 206 -7.59 -16.08 -16.21
C LEU A 206 -7.98 -17.16 -17.21
N LYS A 207 -7.72 -18.43 -16.90
CA LYS A 207 -8.11 -19.57 -17.75
C LYS A 207 -9.61 -19.61 -18.00
N ARG A 208 -10.41 -19.43 -16.95
CA ARG A 208 -11.88 -19.47 -17.08
C ARG A 208 -12.40 -18.30 -17.91
N LEU A 209 -11.85 -17.10 -17.72
CA LEU A 209 -12.21 -15.93 -18.55
C LEU A 209 -11.88 -16.14 -20.01
N ILE A 210 -10.74 -16.78 -20.32
CA ILE A 210 -10.34 -17.13 -21.69
C ILE A 210 -11.28 -18.19 -22.26
N ALA A 211 -11.52 -19.26 -21.52
CA ALA A 211 -12.39 -20.36 -21.97
C ALA A 211 -13.86 -19.93 -22.20
N ALA A 212 -14.29 -18.87 -21.52
CA ALA A 212 -15.62 -18.29 -21.66
C ALA A 212 -15.70 -17.13 -22.67
N ASP A 213 -14.65 -16.89 -23.48
CA ASP A 213 -14.54 -15.78 -24.43
C ASP A 213 -14.74 -14.38 -23.82
N GLN A 214 -14.53 -14.23 -22.50
CA GLN A 214 -14.68 -12.96 -21.79
C GLN A 214 -13.39 -12.15 -21.77
N ALA A 215 -12.23 -12.80 -21.81
CA ALA A 215 -10.92 -12.19 -21.64
C ALA A 215 -10.66 -11.05 -22.66
N GLN A 216 -11.01 -11.24 -23.93
CA GLN A 216 -10.83 -10.26 -25.01
C GLN A 216 -11.57 -8.95 -24.78
N HIS A 217 -12.49 -8.87 -23.83
CA HIS A 217 -13.26 -7.69 -23.48
C HIS A 217 -12.79 -7.03 -22.19
N ILE A 218 -11.92 -7.70 -21.42
CA ILE A 218 -11.55 -7.31 -20.07
C ILE A 218 -10.13 -6.73 -20.04
N ILE A 219 -9.96 -5.63 -19.30
CA ILE A 219 -8.67 -5.05 -18.97
C ILE A 219 -8.19 -5.70 -17.67
N ILE A 220 -7.01 -6.32 -17.68
CA ILE A 220 -6.37 -6.81 -16.44
C ILE A 220 -5.35 -5.78 -15.97
N LYS A 221 -5.40 -5.43 -14.68
CA LYS A 221 -4.46 -4.51 -14.04
C LYS A 221 -3.74 -5.24 -12.90
N TYR A 222 -2.42 -5.33 -12.96
CA TYR A 222 -1.59 -5.91 -11.91
C TYR A 222 -0.90 -4.80 -11.12
N GLN A 223 -1.01 -4.83 -9.78
CA GLN A 223 -0.07 -4.12 -8.92
C GLN A 223 1.02 -5.10 -8.54
N THR A 224 2.19 -5.01 -9.13
CA THR A 224 3.25 -6.02 -9.06
C THR A 224 4.60 -5.40 -8.71
N ASN A 225 5.51 -6.20 -8.16
CA ASN A 225 6.92 -5.80 -8.05
C ASN A 225 7.72 -6.10 -9.34
N LEU A 226 7.11 -6.82 -10.26
CA LEU A 226 7.63 -7.20 -11.58
C LEU A 226 9.00 -7.91 -11.56
N THR A 227 9.41 -8.48 -10.42
CA THR A 227 10.64 -9.27 -10.33
C THR A 227 10.44 -10.69 -10.83
N GLU A 228 9.22 -11.21 -10.80
CA GLU A 228 8.84 -12.54 -11.24
C GLU A 228 7.65 -12.48 -12.20
N THR A 229 7.62 -13.40 -13.17
CA THR A 229 6.56 -13.48 -14.17
C THR A 229 5.91 -14.86 -14.22
N LYS A 230 6.33 -15.76 -13.31
CA LYS A 230 5.92 -17.17 -13.30
C LYS A 230 5.45 -17.61 -11.92
N ALA A 231 4.43 -18.46 -11.92
CA ALA A 231 3.92 -19.18 -10.75
C ALA A 231 3.79 -20.67 -11.06
N GLY A 232 4.77 -21.47 -10.70
CA GLY A 232 4.84 -22.88 -11.09
C GLY A 232 4.92 -23.04 -12.61
N ASN A 233 3.92 -23.70 -13.20
CA ASN A 233 3.83 -23.92 -14.65
C ASN A 233 3.16 -22.76 -15.41
N HIS A 234 2.71 -21.70 -14.72
CA HIS A 234 2.08 -20.55 -15.35
C HIS A 234 3.10 -19.45 -15.59
N ASN A 235 3.08 -18.87 -16.78
CA ASN A 235 3.81 -17.67 -17.12
C ASN A 235 2.78 -16.63 -17.57
N ILE A 236 2.79 -15.43 -16.98
CA ILE A 236 1.81 -14.38 -17.31
C ILE A 236 1.81 -14.06 -18.82
N PHE A 237 2.94 -14.17 -19.47
CA PHE A 237 3.09 -13.92 -20.90
C PHE A 237 2.27 -14.86 -21.79
N ASP A 238 1.92 -16.05 -21.31
CA ASP A 238 1.05 -17.00 -22.02
C ASP A 238 -0.42 -16.55 -22.02
N TYR A 239 -0.80 -15.64 -21.10
CA TYR A 239 -2.17 -15.15 -20.90
C TYR A 239 -2.43 -13.78 -21.51
N ILE A 240 -1.41 -12.92 -21.56
CA ILE A 240 -1.48 -11.55 -22.07
C ILE A 240 -2.22 -11.43 -23.42
N PRO A 241 -1.91 -12.25 -24.45
CA PRO A 241 -2.51 -12.09 -25.77
C PRO A 241 -4.03 -12.26 -25.81
N HIS A 242 -4.62 -12.88 -24.78
CA HIS A 242 -6.04 -13.16 -24.73
C HIS A 242 -6.88 -12.00 -24.17
N PHE A 243 -6.26 -11.01 -23.52
CA PHE A 243 -6.96 -9.92 -22.87
C PHE A 243 -7.04 -8.68 -23.76
N LYS A 244 -8.08 -7.85 -23.55
CA LYS A 244 -8.23 -6.57 -24.26
C LYS A 244 -7.01 -5.68 -24.04
N LEU A 245 -6.56 -5.59 -22.81
CA LEU A 245 -5.39 -4.81 -22.39
C LEU A 245 -4.87 -5.40 -21.07
N VAL A 246 -3.57 -5.40 -20.88
CA VAL A 246 -2.93 -5.74 -19.62
C VAL A 246 -2.11 -4.55 -19.13
N CYS A 247 -2.41 -4.04 -17.94
CA CYS A 247 -1.65 -2.95 -17.31
C CYS A 247 -0.76 -3.55 -16.22
N MET A 248 0.55 -3.52 -16.44
CA MET A 248 1.56 -3.89 -15.45
C MET A 248 1.96 -2.63 -14.68
N VAL A 249 1.37 -2.44 -13.50
CA VAL A 249 1.69 -1.31 -12.63
C VAL A 249 2.81 -1.75 -11.69
N ALA A 250 4.05 -1.52 -12.11
CA ALA A 250 5.24 -1.92 -11.38
C ALA A 250 5.50 -1.00 -10.18
N SER A 251 5.71 -1.59 -9.02
CA SER A 251 5.97 -0.87 -7.76
C SER A 251 7.45 -0.45 -7.69
N VAL A 252 7.74 0.81 -8.04
CA VAL A 252 9.11 1.34 -8.16
C VAL A 252 9.27 2.60 -7.32
N ASP A 253 10.03 2.49 -6.21
CA ASP A 253 10.25 3.59 -5.26
C ASP A 253 11.65 4.22 -5.41
N GLY A 254 12.52 3.64 -6.22
CA GLY A 254 13.89 4.06 -6.48
C GLY A 254 14.46 3.35 -7.70
N VAL A 255 15.68 3.68 -8.09
CA VAL A 255 16.43 3.09 -9.21
C VAL A 255 17.65 2.33 -8.68
N GLY A 256 18.01 1.22 -9.32
CA GLY A 256 19.22 0.46 -8.99
C GLY A 256 19.28 0.03 -7.51
N LYS A 257 20.39 0.35 -6.85
CA LYS A 257 20.61 0.00 -5.44
C LYS A 257 19.59 0.62 -4.48
N THR A 258 19.03 1.76 -4.83
CA THR A 258 18.00 2.41 -4.00
C THR A 258 16.74 1.56 -3.86
N ILE A 259 16.19 1.03 -4.96
CA ILE A 259 15.03 0.15 -4.88
C ILE A 259 15.39 -1.20 -4.26
N GLU A 260 16.57 -1.76 -4.54
CA GLU A 260 17.04 -3.01 -3.96
C GLU A 260 17.15 -2.93 -2.43
N TYR A 261 17.52 -1.76 -1.91
CA TYR A 261 17.52 -1.48 -0.48
C TYR A 261 16.09 -1.36 0.07
N MET A 262 15.28 -0.50 -0.50
CA MET A 262 13.94 -0.20 0.03
C MET A 262 12.97 -1.37 -0.12
N ARG A 263 13.12 -2.14 -1.18
CA ARG A 263 12.36 -3.35 -1.46
C ARG A 263 13.29 -4.55 -1.44
N ARG A 264 13.79 -4.90 -0.25
CA ARG A 264 14.72 -6.01 -0.05
C ARG A 264 14.33 -7.23 -0.87
N ARG A 265 15.33 -7.86 -1.49
CA ARG A 265 15.23 -8.99 -2.41
C ARG A 265 14.77 -8.62 -3.83
N THR A 266 14.63 -7.33 -4.15
CA THR A 266 14.48 -6.88 -5.54
C THR A 266 15.82 -7.07 -6.27
N ASP A 267 15.72 -7.44 -7.53
CA ASP A 267 16.76 -7.43 -8.52
C ASP A 267 16.32 -6.42 -9.61
N TRP A 268 16.96 -5.26 -9.63
CA TRP A 268 16.56 -4.15 -10.50
C TRP A 268 16.68 -4.51 -11.99
N ASP A 269 17.78 -5.17 -12.37
CA ASP A 269 18.00 -5.59 -13.76
C ASP A 269 16.91 -6.54 -14.24
N LYS A 270 16.40 -7.39 -13.33
CA LYS A 270 15.29 -8.29 -13.61
C LYS A 270 13.98 -7.55 -13.81
N VAL A 271 13.71 -6.50 -13.01
CA VAL A 271 12.54 -5.63 -13.20
C VAL A 271 12.57 -4.99 -14.59
N ILE A 272 13.70 -4.42 -14.98
CA ILE A 272 13.84 -3.77 -16.29
C ILE A 272 13.70 -4.79 -17.42
N LYS A 273 14.36 -5.92 -17.33
CA LYS A 273 14.23 -7.00 -18.31
C LYS A 273 12.78 -7.48 -18.48
N ASN A 274 12.03 -7.61 -17.39
CA ASN A 274 10.63 -7.99 -17.44
C ASN A 274 9.77 -6.86 -18.04
N THR A 275 10.08 -5.59 -17.75
CA THR A 275 9.46 -4.42 -18.39
C THR A 275 9.67 -4.44 -19.90
N GLU A 276 10.90 -4.60 -20.36
CA GLU A 276 11.24 -4.74 -21.79
C GLU A 276 10.51 -5.91 -22.45
N TYR A 277 10.38 -7.02 -21.73
CA TYR A 277 9.65 -8.18 -22.26
C TYR A 277 8.15 -7.90 -22.39
N CYS A 278 7.54 -7.18 -21.46
CA CYS A 278 6.15 -6.73 -21.54
C CYS A 278 5.90 -5.91 -22.81
N ARG A 279 6.84 -5.06 -23.22
CA ARG A 279 6.73 -4.18 -24.41
C ARG A 279 6.74 -4.94 -25.75
N ARG A 280 6.91 -6.24 -25.76
CA ARG A 280 6.78 -7.07 -26.97
C ARG A 280 5.32 -7.34 -27.34
N TYR A 281 4.37 -6.94 -26.48
CA TYR A 281 2.94 -7.12 -26.69
C TYR A 281 2.26 -5.76 -26.89
N ASP A 282 1.53 -5.63 -28.00
CA ASP A 282 0.84 -4.37 -28.34
C ASP A 282 -0.30 -4.02 -27.36
N ASN A 283 -0.81 -5.03 -26.65
CA ASN A 283 -1.88 -4.88 -25.66
C ASN A 283 -1.35 -4.83 -24.22
N VAL A 284 -0.13 -4.33 -24.00
CA VAL A 284 0.43 -4.15 -22.65
C VAL A 284 0.85 -2.71 -22.43
N ASN A 285 0.37 -2.14 -21.32
CA ASN A 285 0.90 -0.91 -20.75
C ASN A 285 1.76 -1.25 -19.53
N VAL A 286 2.90 -0.59 -19.39
CA VAL A 286 3.76 -0.70 -18.22
C VAL A 286 3.87 0.66 -17.56
N ASP A 287 3.28 0.79 -16.37
CA ASP A 287 3.35 1.98 -15.55
C ASP A 287 4.28 1.75 -14.36
N PHE A 288 5.09 2.73 -14.01
CA PHE A 288 5.77 2.72 -12.72
C PHE A 288 4.92 3.45 -11.68
N ASN A 289 4.82 2.87 -10.49
CA ASN A 289 4.07 3.44 -9.38
C ASN A 289 4.91 3.44 -8.11
N GLY A 290 5.29 4.63 -7.66
CA GLY A 290 6.11 4.82 -6.47
C GLY A 290 5.30 5.11 -5.22
N LEU A 291 5.82 4.63 -4.08
CA LEU A 291 5.36 5.06 -2.77
C LEU A 291 6.38 6.04 -2.19
N VAL A 292 6.01 7.33 -2.19
CA VAL A 292 6.91 8.40 -1.73
C VAL A 292 6.88 8.45 -0.20
N SER A 293 7.93 7.92 0.39
CA SER A 293 8.19 7.81 1.83
C SER A 293 9.37 8.68 2.24
N LEU A 294 9.70 8.67 3.52
CA LEU A 294 10.88 9.33 4.08
C LEU A 294 12.17 8.94 3.35
N LEU A 295 12.36 7.67 2.98
CA LEU A 295 13.55 7.24 2.23
C LEU A 295 13.42 7.51 0.74
N SER A 296 12.31 7.08 0.13
CA SER A 296 12.18 7.17 -1.32
C SER A 296 12.21 8.62 -1.82
N VAL A 297 11.66 9.58 -1.07
CA VAL A 297 11.68 11.00 -1.47
C VAL A 297 13.13 11.53 -1.67
N MET A 298 14.11 10.92 -1.03
CA MET A 298 15.52 11.36 -1.16
C MET A 298 16.10 11.07 -2.55
N ARG A 299 15.51 10.12 -3.29
CA ARG A 299 15.96 9.66 -4.62
C ARG A 299 14.82 9.51 -5.64
N PHE A 300 13.58 9.87 -5.30
CA PHE A 300 12.43 9.62 -6.18
C PHE A 300 12.48 10.46 -7.47
N TYR A 301 13.15 11.60 -7.44
CA TYR A 301 13.42 12.39 -8.66
C TYR A 301 14.22 11.56 -9.69
N GLU A 302 15.11 10.64 -9.27
CA GLU A 302 15.83 9.73 -10.17
C GLU A 302 14.88 8.74 -10.86
N VAL A 303 13.80 8.32 -10.19
CA VAL A 303 12.76 7.47 -10.81
C VAL A 303 12.02 8.26 -11.88
N ILE A 304 11.71 9.52 -11.60
CA ILE A 304 11.03 10.40 -12.54
C ILE A 304 11.91 10.62 -13.78
N ASP A 305 13.16 10.99 -13.58
CA ASP A 305 14.13 11.19 -14.66
C ASP A 305 14.30 9.89 -15.47
N TYR A 306 14.43 8.74 -14.79
CA TYR A 306 14.53 7.45 -15.43
C TYR A 306 13.30 7.15 -16.33
N CYS A 307 12.09 7.47 -15.87
CA CYS A 307 10.86 7.25 -16.66
C CYS A 307 10.79 8.20 -17.87
N LEU A 308 11.25 9.45 -17.72
CA LEU A 308 11.28 10.42 -18.82
C LEU A 308 12.26 10.02 -19.92
N ASP A 309 13.37 9.39 -19.54
CA ASP A 309 14.43 8.98 -20.46
C ASP A 309 14.16 7.59 -21.10
N ASN A 310 13.19 6.82 -20.57
CA ASN A 310 12.95 5.45 -21.02
C ASN A 310 11.52 5.27 -21.58
N PRO A 311 11.34 5.26 -22.90
CA PRO A 311 10.03 5.16 -23.56
C PRO A 311 9.36 3.79 -23.40
N ILE A 312 10.01 2.82 -22.76
CA ILE A 312 9.42 1.53 -22.42
C ILE A 312 8.41 1.63 -21.27
N ILE A 313 8.37 2.77 -20.57
CA ILE A 313 7.46 3.06 -19.46
C ILE A 313 6.41 4.04 -19.97
N ASP A 314 5.13 3.67 -19.87
CA ASP A 314 4.03 4.49 -20.38
C ASP A 314 3.70 5.65 -19.45
N GLN A 315 3.72 5.41 -18.13
CA GLN A 315 3.39 6.43 -17.14
C GLN A 315 4.17 6.22 -15.85
N ILE A 316 4.41 7.32 -15.14
CA ILE A 316 4.82 7.31 -13.75
C ILE A 316 3.70 7.86 -12.87
N ASN A 317 3.34 7.10 -11.85
CA ASN A 317 2.40 7.49 -10.82
C ASN A 317 3.07 7.38 -9.44
N TRP A 318 2.55 8.10 -8.46
CA TRP A 318 3.01 7.97 -7.08
C TRP A 318 1.91 8.28 -6.08
N ALA A 319 2.11 7.80 -4.86
CA ALA A 319 1.32 8.16 -3.70
C ALA A 319 2.25 8.53 -2.55
N LEU A 320 1.86 9.50 -1.74
CA LEU A 320 2.56 9.80 -0.49
C LEU A 320 2.24 8.71 0.53
N LEU A 321 3.26 8.26 1.27
CA LEU A 321 3.06 7.28 2.33
C LEU A 321 2.38 7.95 3.54
N GLU A 322 1.23 7.40 3.93
CA GLU A 322 0.43 7.88 5.06
C GLU A 322 0.67 7.06 6.34
N THR A 323 1.03 5.80 6.18
CA THR A 323 1.24 4.85 7.29
C THR A 323 2.33 3.86 6.91
N PRO A 324 3.29 3.60 7.81
CA PRO A 324 3.42 4.09 9.19
C PRO A 324 3.85 5.57 9.26
N ILE A 325 3.41 6.27 10.32
CA ILE A 325 3.63 7.72 10.45
C ILE A 325 5.11 8.09 10.44
N ASN A 326 5.96 7.33 11.13
CA ASN A 326 7.40 7.58 11.21
C ASN A 326 8.09 7.61 9.84
N PHE A 327 7.54 6.94 8.83
CA PHE A 327 8.08 6.92 7.47
C PHE A 327 7.51 7.99 6.54
N ARG A 328 6.69 8.92 7.03
CA ARG A 328 6.20 10.03 6.20
C ARG A 328 7.33 10.99 5.83
N VAL A 329 7.18 11.59 4.67
CA VAL A 329 8.15 12.55 4.09
C VAL A 329 8.47 13.71 5.02
N ASN A 330 7.46 14.25 5.71
CA ASN A 330 7.61 15.41 6.60
C ASN A 330 8.45 15.13 7.86
N ASN A 331 8.74 13.86 8.17
CA ASN A 331 9.55 13.47 9.33
C ASN A 331 11.05 13.43 9.04
N LEU A 332 11.47 13.75 7.81
CA LEU A 332 12.87 13.98 7.48
C LEU A 332 13.43 15.19 8.25
N PRO A 333 14.75 15.19 8.60
CA PRO A 333 15.42 16.35 9.15
C PRO A 333 15.27 17.58 8.26
N GLU A 334 15.07 18.74 8.85
CA GLU A 334 14.83 20.01 8.13
C GLU A 334 15.94 20.36 7.13
N LYS A 335 17.20 20.03 7.44
CA LYS A 335 18.35 20.24 6.55
C LYS A 335 18.17 19.45 5.24
N ILE A 336 17.73 18.21 5.35
CA ILE A 336 17.50 17.34 4.18
C ILE A 336 16.29 17.84 3.38
N LYS A 337 15.16 18.13 4.05
CA LYS A 337 13.95 18.66 3.41
C LYS A 337 14.27 19.90 2.57
N LYS A 338 15.01 20.85 3.12
CA LYS A 338 15.43 22.07 2.41
C LYS A 338 16.26 21.77 1.17
N GLY A 339 17.14 20.78 1.24
CA GLY A 339 17.96 20.36 0.10
C GLY A 339 17.16 19.66 -1.01
N LEU A 340 16.04 19.02 -0.66
CA LEU A 340 15.16 18.33 -1.61
C LEU A 340 14.16 19.24 -2.31
N LEU A 341 13.73 20.35 -1.69
CA LEU A 341 12.71 21.24 -2.26
C LEU A 341 12.97 21.68 -3.71
N PRO A 342 14.18 22.06 -4.11
CA PRO A 342 14.46 22.43 -5.50
C PRO A 342 14.31 21.25 -6.48
N LYS A 343 14.59 20.02 -6.03
CA LYS A 343 14.49 18.82 -6.87
C LYS A 343 13.04 18.46 -7.21
N TYR A 344 12.08 18.98 -6.43
CA TYR A 344 10.65 18.70 -6.59
C TYR A 344 9.83 19.93 -6.97
N GLU A 345 10.44 20.91 -7.65
CA GLU A 345 9.78 22.17 -8.03
C GLU A 345 8.53 21.94 -8.89
N LEU A 346 8.57 20.95 -9.77
CA LEU A 346 7.47 20.60 -10.68
C LEU A 346 6.42 19.65 -10.05
N TRP A 347 6.61 19.20 -8.80
CA TRP A 347 5.73 18.24 -8.11
C TRP A 347 5.17 18.83 -6.83
N PRO A 348 4.08 19.60 -6.92
CA PRO A 348 3.57 20.43 -5.82
C PRO A 348 3.10 19.61 -4.60
N ASP A 349 2.63 18.40 -4.78
CA ASP A 349 2.22 17.51 -3.68
C ASP A 349 3.40 16.98 -2.87
N ILE A 350 4.50 16.59 -3.53
CA ILE A 350 5.74 16.21 -2.85
C ILE A 350 6.35 17.42 -2.15
N GLN A 351 6.39 18.57 -2.81
CA GLN A 351 6.83 19.83 -2.19
C GLN A 351 6.00 20.20 -0.96
N ALA A 352 4.69 20.06 -1.05
CA ALA A 352 3.78 20.34 0.07
C ALA A 352 4.09 19.40 1.26
N ALA A 353 4.30 18.11 0.99
CA ALA A 353 4.67 17.15 2.02
C ALA A 353 6.01 17.47 2.69
N LEU A 354 7.03 17.88 1.91
CA LEU A 354 8.33 18.31 2.44
C LEU A 354 8.24 19.57 3.32
N LYS A 355 7.28 20.46 3.06
CA LYS A 355 7.07 21.70 3.83
C LYS A 355 6.28 21.50 5.13
N LEU A 356 5.61 20.35 5.31
CA LEU A 356 4.89 20.04 6.53
C LEU A 356 5.84 19.93 7.73
N PRO A 357 5.39 20.34 8.93
CA PRO A 357 6.14 20.08 10.16
C PRO A 357 6.21 18.56 10.43
N GLN A 358 7.17 18.17 11.26
CA GLN A 358 7.25 16.80 11.75
C GLN A 358 5.97 16.41 12.48
N ASP A 359 5.51 15.17 12.28
CA ASP A 359 4.35 14.65 12.99
C ASP A 359 4.63 14.55 14.51
N PRO A 360 3.66 14.92 15.37
CA PRO A 360 3.82 14.76 16.81
C PRO A 360 4.12 13.30 17.18
N GLY A 361 5.21 13.10 17.93
CA GLY A 361 5.64 11.77 18.38
C GLY A 361 6.40 10.96 17.35
N ALA A 362 6.61 11.43 16.12
CA ALA A 362 7.49 10.76 15.18
C ALA A 362 8.95 10.93 15.59
N ASP A 363 9.69 9.82 15.60
CA ASP A 363 11.13 9.80 15.91
C ASP A 363 11.91 9.10 14.78
N ILE A 364 12.79 9.84 14.14
CA ILE A 364 13.66 9.30 13.09
C ILE A 364 14.64 8.25 13.64
N GLN A 365 14.95 8.29 14.93
CA GLN A 365 15.85 7.30 15.53
C GLN A 365 15.20 5.90 15.56
N GLU A 366 13.88 5.82 15.77
CA GLU A 366 13.12 4.57 15.65
C GLU A 366 13.17 4.03 14.23
N VAL A 367 13.11 4.91 13.22
CA VAL A 367 13.25 4.53 11.81
C VAL A 367 14.65 3.96 11.54
N PHE A 368 15.69 4.61 12.04
CA PHE A 368 17.07 4.12 11.90
C PHE A 368 17.26 2.76 12.56
N ASP A 369 16.82 2.60 13.79
CA ASP A 369 16.95 1.33 14.52
C ASP A 369 16.22 0.19 13.81
N TYR A 370 15.03 0.48 13.30
CA TYR A 370 14.25 -0.46 12.51
C TYR A 370 14.98 -0.88 11.23
N LEU A 371 15.52 0.07 10.46
CA LEU A 371 16.20 -0.21 9.20
C LEU A 371 17.54 -0.94 9.42
N LEU A 372 18.32 -0.53 10.45
CA LEU A 372 19.60 -1.15 10.78
C LEU A 372 19.44 -2.59 11.28
N LYS A 373 18.34 -2.94 11.98
CA LYS A 373 18.02 -4.33 12.28
C LYS A 373 17.79 -5.17 11.01
N GLY A 374 17.13 -4.57 10.01
CA GLY A 374 16.99 -5.19 8.70
C GLY A 374 18.32 -5.39 7.99
N ASP A 375 19.21 -4.40 8.08
CA ASP A 375 20.56 -4.47 7.52
C ASP A 375 21.36 -5.63 8.16
N GLU A 376 21.34 -5.72 9.50
CA GLU A 376 21.97 -6.81 10.25
C GLU A 376 21.42 -8.19 9.83
N TYR A 377 20.13 -8.34 9.69
CA TYR A 377 19.48 -9.59 9.28
C TYR A 377 19.95 -10.07 7.91
N TYR A 378 20.19 -9.15 6.97
CA TYR A 378 20.61 -9.49 5.62
C TYR A 378 22.13 -9.54 5.43
N THR A 379 22.93 -9.28 6.49
CA THR A 379 24.41 -9.39 6.43
C THR A 379 24.85 -10.79 6.00
N GLY A 380 25.80 -10.89 5.09
CA GLY A 380 26.29 -12.14 4.53
C GLY A 380 25.37 -12.82 3.53
N THR A 381 24.24 -12.20 3.19
CA THR A 381 23.37 -12.68 2.12
C THR A 381 23.64 -11.93 0.82
N ARG A 382 23.14 -12.45 -0.31
CA ARG A 382 23.18 -11.72 -1.59
C ARG A 382 22.37 -10.41 -1.59
N TRP A 383 21.58 -10.16 -0.54
CA TRP A 383 20.72 -8.99 -0.36
C TRP A 383 21.31 -8.01 0.67
N GLU A 384 22.56 -8.22 1.05
CA GLU A 384 23.29 -7.34 1.94
C GLU A 384 23.36 -5.94 1.34
N SER A 385 22.99 -4.95 2.15
CA SER A 385 23.08 -3.54 1.82
C SER A 385 22.82 -2.75 3.10
N HIS A 386 23.49 -1.63 3.28
CA HIS A 386 23.44 -0.83 4.50
C HIS A 386 22.81 0.54 4.23
N LEU A 387 22.04 1.04 5.22
CA LEU A 387 21.30 2.29 5.14
C LEU A 387 22.19 3.44 4.69
N PHE A 388 23.32 3.60 5.34
CA PHE A 388 24.20 4.76 5.11
C PHE A 388 25.08 4.63 3.87
N ASP A 389 25.19 3.44 3.28
CA ASP A 389 25.82 3.27 1.95
C ASP A 389 24.88 3.78 0.84
N ILE A 390 23.57 3.66 1.05
CA ILE A 390 22.56 4.11 0.08
C ILE A 390 22.13 5.57 0.32
N PHE A 391 22.06 5.97 1.60
CA PHE A 391 21.63 7.30 2.05
C PHE A 391 22.66 7.89 3.02
N PRO A 392 23.88 8.20 2.57
CA PRO A 392 24.95 8.69 3.44
C PRO A 392 24.60 10.02 4.12
N GLU A 393 23.73 10.83 3.52
CA GLU A 393 23.24 12.08 4.11
C GLU A 393 22.40 11.90 5.37
N LEU A 394 21.95 10.68 5.67
CA LEU A 394 21.25 10.37 6.92
C LEU A 394 22.18 10.06 8.09
N GLU A 395 23.44 9.69 7.84
CA GLU A 395 24.37 9.24 8.87
C GLU A 395 24.61 10.31 9.95
N GLU A 396 24.72 11.59 9.54
CA GLU A 396 24.92 12.70 10.49
C GLU A 396 23.78 12.87 11.51
N PHE A 397 22.60 12.32 11.23
CA PHE A 397 21.43 12.41 12.10
C PHE A 397 21.25 11.18 12.99
N TYR A 398 22.03 10.13 12.78
CA TYR A 398 21.96 8.92 13.59
C TYR A 398 22.66 9.10 14.92
N ILE A 399 21.94 8.80 16.00
CA ILE A 399 22.47 8.79 17.37
C ILE A 399 22.47 7.35 17.85
N LYS A 400 23.64 6.82 18.16
CA LYS A 400 23.76 5.45 18.67
C LYS A 400 22.96 5.28 19.96
N PRO A 401 22.35 4.10 20.20
CA PRO A 401 21.50 3.85 21.38
C PRO A 401 22.17 4.23 22.69
N GLU A 402 23.45 3.87 22.87
CA GLU A 402 24.23 4.18 24.08
C GLU A 402 24.41 5.70 24.34
N ASP A 403 24.41 6.52 23.27
CA ASP A 403 24.53 7.98 23.38
C ASP A 403 23.18 8.65 23.65
N ARG A 404 22.07 8.04 23.22
CA ARG A 404 20.70 8.50 23.55
C ARG A 404 20.43 8.35 25.04
N ASP A 405 20.82 7.24 25.65
CA ASP A 405 20.65 7.01 27.08
C ASP A 405 21.45 8.01 27.92
N ARG A 406 22.68 8.34 27.51
CA ARG A 406 23.48 9.39 28.14
C ARG A 406 22.80 10.76 28.05
N LYS A 407 22.24 11.12 26.90
CA LYS A 407 21.55 12.38 26.68
C LYS A 407 20.27 12.44 27.53
N HIS A 408 19.53 11.35 27.61
CA HIS A 408 18.30 11.24 28.42
C HIS A 408 18.59 11.34 29.93
N GLN A 409 19.65 10.70 30.42
CA GLN A 409 20.10 10.82 31.80
C GLN A 409 20.61 12.23 32.11
N LYS A 410 21.30 12.88 31.17
CA LYS A 410 21.76 14.27 31.33
C LYS A 410 20.59 15.23 31.40
N ASN A 411 19.59 15.06 30.53
CA ASN A 411 18.37 15.86 30.56
C ASN A 411 17.53 15.63 31.81
N LYS A 412 17.40 14.37 32.30
CA LYS A 412 16.76 14.09 33.59
C LYS A 412 17.47 14.76 34.75
N LYS A 413 18.81 14.83 34.76
CA LYS A 413 19.58 15.54 35.78
C LYS A 413 19.37 17.05 35.70
N VAL A 414 19.30 17.64 34.50
CA VAL A 414 19.02 19.06 34.32
C VAL A 414 17.59 19.42 34.74
N VAL A 415 16.61 18.60 34.36
CA VAL A 415 15.20 18.80 34.74
C VAL A 415 15.05 18.63 36.28
N ALA A 416 15.70 17.61 36.86
CA ALA A 416 15.68 17.39 38.31
C ALA A 416 16.35 18.57 39.08
N ALA A 417 17.43 19.13 38.52
CA ALA A 417 18.05 20.34 39.08
C ALA A 417 17.14 21.57 38.98
N HIS A 418 16.42 21.76 37.86
CA HIS A 418 15.44 22.83 37.70
C HIS A 418 14.21 22.68 38.64
N ILE A 419 13.71 21.45 38.79
CA ILE A 419 12.60 21.15 39.70
C ILE A 419 13.05 21.28 41.16
N GLY A 420 14.29 20.95 41.47
CA GLY A 420 14.89 21.14 42.78
C GLY A 420 15.01 22.60 43.19
N ILE A 421 15.31 23.50 42.25
CA ILE A 421 15.35 24.94 42.46
C ILE A 421 13.93 25.53 42.68
N ASN A 422 12.90 25.01 42.00
CA ASN A 422 11.52 25.48 42.17
C ASN A 422 10.82 24.92 43.40
N LYS A 423 11.26 23.80 44.00
CA LYS A 423 10.71 23.29 45.26
C LYS A 423 11.14 24.08 46.51
N ALA A 424 12.12 24.96 46.37
CA ALA A 424 12.57 25.80 47.46
C ALA A 424 11.71 27.10 47.60
N THR A 425 10.73 27.36 46.74
CA THR A 425 10.01 28.62 46.68
C THR A 425 8.48 28.53 46.65
N THR A 426 7.84 27.39 46.91
CA THR A 426 6.36 27.37 47.04
C THR A 426 5.89 26.29 48.02
N PHE A 427 5.77 26.68 49.29
CA PHE A 427 4.76 26.16 50.19
C PHE A 427 3.66 27.23 50.27
N ALA A 428 2.57 26.99 49.59
CA ALA A 428 1.26 27.60 49.89
C ALA A 428 0.17 26.85 49.12
N THR A 429 -0.60 26.10 49.88
CA THR A 429 -2.06 25.85 49.77
C THR A 429 -2.70 25.81 48.40
N SER A 430 -3.40 24.70 48.13
CA SER A 430 -4.74 24.81 47.57
C SER A 430 -5.51 23.51 47.65
N ASP A 431 -6.55 23.51 48.43
CA ASP A 431 -7.82 22.91 48.07
C ASP A 431 -8.41 23.71 46.89
N ASP A 432 -8.93 22.98 45.92
CA ASP A 432 -10.04 23.26 45.02
C ASP A 432 -9.82 22.55 43.65
N TYR A 433 -10.51 21.42 43.49
CA TYR A 433 -11.33 21.16 42.30
C TYR A 433 -12.17 19.90 42.54
N VAL A 434 -13.44 20.13 42.77
CA VAL A 434 -14.56 19.19 42.60
C VAL A 434 -14.82 18.97 41.12
#